data_3a08edb43d3c03713da41a4f66cdfde0
#
_entry.id   3a08edb43d3c03713da41a4f66cdfde0
#
_cell.length_a   1.000
_cell.length_b   1.000
_cell.length_c   1.000
_cell.angle_alpha   90.00
_cell.angle_beta   90.00
_cell.angle_gamma   90.00
#
_symmetry.space_group_name_H-M   'P 1'
#
loop_
_entity.id
_entity.type
_entity.pdbx_description
1 polymer ?
#
loop_
_entity_poly.entity_id
_entity_poly.type
_entity_poly.pdbx_seq_one_letter_code
_entity_poly.pdbx_strand_id
1 'polypeptide(L)'
;GRQVEKGQSGYMILAPVTGRFASATPKVAESWRRMSRFEKPKPGEAVRSRMVGVRPAYVWDVSQTAGDPIPTPPSPRLLEGEAPDDLWEGVAAQVEAQGFTVMPVPHEGMIHGANGLTDFGAKTVAVRENMPDAAQVKTLVHELAHVLLHGPDNPDATGHRGIGEVEADSVALMVAAAHGMDTSDYTVPYVSGW
;
A
#
# COMPACT_ATOMS: atom_id res chain seq x y z
N GLY A 1 12.71 24.10 -7.78
CA GLY A 1 11.29 23.74 -7.74
C GLY A 1 10.57 24.08 -9.03
N ARG A 2 9.36 23.54 -9.22
CA ARG A 2 8.52 23.81 -10.40
C ARG A 2 7.64 25.05 -10.16
N GLN A 3 7.32 25.75 -11.24
CA GLN A 3 6.42 26.90 -11.24
C GLN A 3 5.38 26.76 -12.35
N VAL A 4 4.18 27.25 -12.09
CA VAL A 4 3.12 27.29 -13.12
C VAL A 4 3.53 28.19 -14.25
N GLU A 5 3.39 27.74 -15.48
CA GLU A 5 3.69 28.54 -16.66
C GLU A 5 2.69 29.70 -16.79
N LYS A 6 3.19 30.84 -17.28
CA LYS A 6 2.36 32.04 -17.44
C LYS A 6 1.22 31.77 -18.42
N GLY A 7 0.01 32.12 -18.00
CA GLY A 7 -1.21 31.97 -18.80
C GLY A 7 -1.96 30.65 -18.60
N GLN A 8 -1.44 29.72 -17.79
CA GLN A 8 -2.13 28.47 -17.48
C GLN A 8 -3.30 28.70 -16.52
N SER A 9 -4.45 28.12 -16.84
CA SER A 9 -5.63 28.12 -15.99
C SER A 9 -5.60 26.93 -15.04
N GLY A 10 -5.71 27.18 -13.74
CA GLY A 10 -5.80 26.12 -12.74
C GLY A 10 -7.22 25.55 -12.60
N TYR A 11 -7.30 24.33 -12.10
CA TYR A 11 -8.55 23.69 -11.72
C TYR A 11 -8.91 24.09 -10.29
N MET A 12 -10.12 24.63 -10.11
CA MET A 12 -10.60 24.96 -8.78
C MET A 12 -11.06 23.70 -8.05
N ILE A 13 -10.54 23.49 -6.86
CA ILE A 13 -10.92 22.42 -5.95
C ILE A 13 -11.37 23.00 -4.60
N LEU A 14 -12.13 22.22 -3.86
CA LEU A 14 -12.42 22.53 -2.45
C LEU A 14 -11.36 21.84 -1.57
N ALA A 15 -10.37 22.61 -1.14
CA ALA A 15 -9.33 22.13 -0.26
C ALA A 15 -9.81 22.07 1.20
N PRO A 16 -9.54 20.99 1.93
CA PRO A 16 -9.91 20.89 3.33
C PRO A 16 -9.12 21.89 4.19
N VAL A 17 -9.82 22.54 5.09
CA VAL A 17 -9.20 23.34 6.15
C VAL A 17 -9.17 22.48 7.41
N THR A 18 -8.00 22.16 7.90
CA THR A 18 -7.81 21.37 9.11
C THR A 18 -7.49 22.24 10.31
N GLY A 19 -8.07 21.91 11.45
CA GLY A 19 -7.74 22.49 12.75
C GLY A 19 -7.09 21.44 13.64
N ARG A 20 -6.14 21.85 14.47
CA ARG A 20 -5.54 21.00 15.51
C ARG A 20 -6.36 21.10 16.79
N PHE A 21 -6.58 19.98 17.44
CA PHE A 21 -7.34 19.87 18.69
C PHE A 21 -6.53 19.06 19.69
N ALA A 22 -6.59 19.46 20.96
CA ALA A 22 -5.92 18.76 22.06
C ALA A 22 -6.92 18.37 23.15
N SER A 23 -6.67 17.24 23.80
CA SER A 23 -7.47 16.76 24.93
C SER A 23 -6.60 15.98 25.93
N ALA A 24 -6.83 16.22 27.21
CA ALA A 24 -6.27 15.40 28.30
C ALA A 24 -7.08 14.11 28.53
N THR A 25 -8.33 14.07 28.03
CA THR A 25 -9.24 12.91 28.16
C THR A 25 -9.79 12.52 26.77
N PRO A 26 -8.98 11.93 25.88
CA PRO A 26 -9.31 11.73 24.46
C PRO A 26 -10.58 10.92 24.20
N LYS A 27 -10.99 10.09 25.17
CA LYS A 27 -12.22 9.27 25.09
C LYS A 27 -13.50 10.07 25.28
N VAL A 28 -13.42 11.29 25.80
CA VAL A 28 -14.57 12.21 26.01
C VAL A 28 -14.66 13.17 24.83
N ALA A 29 -15.74 13.12 24.06
CA ALA A 29 -15.88 13.88 22.83
C ALA A 29 -15.80 15.40 23.05
N GLU A 30 -16.39 15.91 24.12
CA GLU A 30 -16.47 17.34 24.45
C GLU A 30 -15.16 17.91 25.03
N SER A 31 -14.20 17.03 25.38
CA SER A 31 -12.93 17.45 25.98
C SER A 31 -11.93 18.05 24.97
N TRP A 32 -12.21 17.92 23.68
CA TRP A 32 -11.32 18.37 22.62
C TRP A 32 -11.44 19.89 22.40
N ARG A 33 -10.42 20.63 22.85
CA ARG A 33 -10.30 22.06 22.60
C ARG A 33 -9.52 22.33 21.32
N ARG A 34 -9.90 23.37 20.58
CA ARG A 34 -9.16 23.84 19.42
C ARG A 34 -7.86 24.52 19.85
N MET A 35 -6.76 24.15 19.21
CA MET A 35 -5.45 24.77 19.41
C MET A 35 -5.26 25.94 18.45
N SER A 36 -4.54 26.96 18.88
CA SER A 36 -4.05 28.01 17.97
C SER A 36 -2.90 27.49 17.08
N ARG A 37 -2.55 28.28 16.04
CA ARG A 37 -1.59 27.86 15.01
C ARG A 37 -0.22 27.45 15.58
N PHE A 38 0.26 28.16 16.59
CA PHE A 38 1.59 27.99 17.16
C PHE A 38 1.56 27.36 18.56
N GLU A 39 0.39 26.99 19.02
CA GLU A 39 0.21 26.42 20.35
C GLU A 39 0.82 25.03 20.42
N LYS A 40 1.54 24.74 21.49
CA LYS A 40 2.01 23.40 21.84
C LYS A 40 1.01 22.73 22.77
N PRO A 41 0.80 21.40 22.63
CA PRO A 41 -0.06 20.67 23.56
C PRO A 41 0.56 20.72 24.96
N LYS A 42 -0.29 20.70 25.98
CA LYS A 42 0.17 20.57 27.37
C LYS A 42 0.67 19.14 27.61
N PRO A 43 1.53 18.93 28.61
CA PRO A 43 1.96 17.59 29.00
C PRO A 43 0.74 16.67 29.24
N GLY A 44 0.75 15.48 28.62
CA GLY A 44 -0.34 14.50 28.75
C GLY A 44 -1.55 14.72 27.83
N GLU A 45 -1.61 15.81 27.05
CA GLU A 45 -2.66 15.99 26.06
C GLU A 45 -2.36 15.20 24.77
N ALA A 46 -3.36 14.45 24.31
CA ALA A 46 -3.38 13.91 22.96
C ALA A 46 -3.74 14.99 21.94
N VAL A 47 -3.15 14.91 20.74
CA VAL A 47 -3.44 15.87 19.66
C VAL A 47 -4.02 15.11 18.47
N ARG A 48 -5.06 15.68 17.86
CA ARG A 48 -5.61 15.21 16.58
C ARG A 48 -5.91 16.39 15.65
N SER A 49 -5.83 16.12 14.35
CA SER A 49 -6.31 17.04 13.31
C SER A 49 -7.74 16.68 12.92
N ARG A 50 -8.58 17.70 12.71
CA ARG A 50 -9.94 17.52 12.21
C ARG A 50 -10.19 18.53 11.09
N MET A 51 -10.97 18.15 10.10
CA MET A 51 -11.49 19.08 9.11
C MET A 51 -12.47 20.02 9.80
N VAL A 52 -12.26 21.33 9.66
CA VAL A 52 -13.08 22.39 10.24
C VAL A 52 -13.83 23.20 9.18
N GLY A 53 -13.59 22.93 7.92
CA GLY A 53 -14.23 23.58 6.79
C GLY A 53 -13.52 23.24 5.49
N VAL A 54 -13.94 23.89 4.42
CA VAL A 54 -13.32 23.84 3.10
C VAL A 54 -13.11 25.24 2.58
N ARG A 55 -12.14 25.42 1.68
CA ARG A 55 -11.92 26.68 0.97
C ARG A 55 -11.62 26.42 -0.49
N PRO A 56 -11.95 27.33 -1.41
CA PRO A 56 -11.47 27.26 -2.78
C PRO A 56 -9.94 27.29 -2.81
N ALA A 57 -9.35 26.40 -3.62
CA ALA A 57 -7.94 26.41 -3.95
C ALA A 57 -7.79 26.05 -5.43
N TYR A 58 -6.67 26.45 -6.04
CA TYR A 58 -6.37 26.10 -7.42
C TYR A 58 -5.23 25.10 -7.44
N VAL A 59 -5.35 24.12 -8.30
CA VAL A 59 -4.33 23.13 -8.60
C VAL A 59 -4.05 23.14 -10.10
N TRP A 60 -2.86 22.75 -10.49
CA TRP A 60 -2.43 22.68 -11.88
C TRP A 60 -1.85 21.30 -12.15
N ASP A 61 -2.11 20.79 -13.35
CA ASP A 61 -1.44 19.58 -13.82
C ASP A 61 0.06 19.85 -13.97
N VAL A 62 0.87 18.80 -13.82
CA VAL A 62 2.32 18.91 -13.95
C VAL A 62 2.73 19.41 -15.33
N SER A 63 1.99 19.06 -16.38
CA SER A 63 2.22 19.52 -17.76
C SER A 63 2.05 21.04 -17.93
N GLN A 64 1.36 21.70 -17.01
CA GLN A 64 1.16 23.15 -16.94
C GLN A 64 2.28 23.87 -16.16
N THR A 65 3.33 23.15 -15.77
CA THR A 65 4.41 23.66 -14.93
C THR A 65 5.77 23.44 -15.58
N ALA A 66 6.69 24.38 -15.40
CA ALA A 66 8.10 24.26 -15.79
C ALA A 66 9.02 24.26 -14.56
N GLY A 67 10.19 23.66 -14.68
CA GLY A 67 11.20 23.59 -13.63
C GLY A 67 11.83 22.20 -13.50
N ASP A 68 12.41 21.92 -12.34
CA ASP A 68 13.12 20.67 -12.09
C ASP A 68 12.23 19.45 -12.34
N PRO A 69 12.80 18.31 -12.79
CA PRO A 69 12.05 17.07 -12.90
C PRO A 69 11.40 16.72 -11.55
N ILE A 70 10.17 16.19 -11.61
CA ILE A 70 9.55 15.63 -10.41
C ILE A 70 10.29 14.34 -10.08
N PRO A 71 10.79 14.16 -8.86
CA PRO A 71 11.33 12.88 -8.45
C PRO A 71 10.25 11.82 -8.63
N THR A 72 10.48 10.87 -9.51
CA THR A 72 9.61 9.72 -9.64
C THR A 72 10.03 8.75 -8.55
N PRO A 73 9.11 8.29 -7.68
CA PRO A 73 9.44 7.21 -6.77
C PRO A 73 9.91 6.00 -7.60
N PRO A 74 10.88 5.24 -7.11
CA PRO A 74 11.31 4.04 -7.81
C PRO A 74 10.09 3.15 -8.03
N SER A 75 9.83 2.79 -9.29
CA SER A 75 8.75 1.86 -9.61
C SER A 75 9.18 0.45 -9.23
N PRO A 76 8.37 -0.32 -8.53
CA PRO A 76 8.65 -1.72 -8.29
C PRO A 76 8.86 -2.43 -9.64
N ARG A 77 9.99 -3.13 -9.79
CA ARG A 77 10.26 -3.96 -10.96
C ARG A 77 9.92 -5.38 -10.62
N LEU A 78 9.31 -6.10 -11.57
CA LEU A 78 9.13 -7.54 -11.40
C LEU A 78 10.49 -8.19 -11.17
N LEU A 79 10.50 -9.20 -10.31
CA LEU A 79 11.69 -10.01 -10.10
C LEU A 79 11.99 -10.79 -11.39
N GLU A 80 13.20 -10.67 -11.88
CA GLU A 80 13.65 -11.32 -13.10
C GLU A 80 14.26 -12.69 -12.77
N GLY A 81 14.24 -13.62 -13.75
CA GLY A 81 14.89 -14.91 -13.68
C GLY A 81 13.94 -16.05 -13.34
N GLU A 82 14.56 -17.22 -13.14
CA GLU A 82 13.87 -18.46 -12.77
C GLU A 82 13.74 -18.56 -11.25
N ALA A 83 12.66 -19.19 -10.79
CA ALA A 83 12.51 -19.56 -9.39
C ALA A 83 13.33 -20.82 -9.07
N PRO A 84 13.73 -21.03 -7.80
CA PRO A 84 14.25 -22.31 -7.36
C PRO A 84 13.26 -23.45 -7.65
N ASP A 85 13.80 -24.60 -8.04
CA ASP A 85 13.02 -25.81 -8.30
C ASP A 85 12.11 -26.14 -7.09
N ASP A 86 10.91 -26.62 -7.37
CA ASP A 86 9.89 -27.04 -6.40
C ASP A 86 9.40 -25.95 -5.43
N LEU A 87 9.85 -24.69 -5.54
CA LEU A 87 9.41 -23.63 -4.62
C LEU A 87 7.95 -23.21 -4.87
N TRP A 88 7.54 -23.12 -6.14
CA TRP A 88 6.15 -22.86 -6.49
C TRP A 88 5.22 -23.91 -5.91
N GLU A 89 5.53 -25.19 -6.12
CA GLU A 89 4.76 -26.34 -5.64
C GLU A 89 4.68 -26.35 -4.12
N GLY A 90 5.80 -26.07 -3.46
CA GLY A 90 5.86 -26.00 -2.01
C GLY A 90 4.98 -24.89 -1.42
N VAL A 91 4.98 -23.71 -2.04
CA VAL A 91 4.13 -22.57 -1.62
C VAL A 91 2.67 -22.85 -1.95
N ALA A 92 2.37 -23.39 -3.13
CA ALA A 92 1.03 -23.77 -3.54
C ALA A 92 0.40 -24.78 -2.56
N ALA A 93 1.16 -25.80 -2.16
CA ALA A 93 0.72 -26.77 -1.16
C ALA A 93 0.40 -26.11 0.20
N GLN A 94 1.11 -25.05 0.60
CA GLN A 94 0.79 -24.29 1.82
C GLN A 94 -0.53 -23.50 1.67
N VAL A 95 -0.79 -22.90 0.52
CA VAL A 95 -2.06 -22.24 0.20
C VAL A 95 -3.22 -23.25 0.26
N GLU A 96 -3.05 -24.42 -0.35
CA GLU A 96 -4.04 -25.50 -0.35
C GLU A 96 -4.29 -26.06 1.05
N ALA A 97 -3.27 -26.17 1.89
CA ALA A 97 -3.39 -26.58 3.28
C ALA A 97 -4.25 -25.62 4.12
N GLN A 98 -4.38 -24.36 3.70
CA GLN A 98 -5.29 -23.37 4.31
C GLN A 98 -6.71 -23.43 3.73
N GLY A 99 -6.98 -24.37 2.83
CA GLY A 99 -8.29 -24.57 2.19
C GLY A 99 -8.57 -23.57 1.04
N PHE A 100 -7.54 -23.01 0.45
CA PHE A 100 -7.63 -22.16 -0.74
C PHE A 100 -7.17 -22.94 -1.98
N THR A 101 -7.63 -22.52 -3.15
CA THR A 101 -7.20 -23.06 -4.45
C THR A 101 -6.31 -22.05 -5.15
N VAL A 102 -5.13 -22.48 -5.61
CA VAL A 102 -4.26 -21.65 -6.45
C VAL A 102 -4.78 -21.65 -7.89
N MET A 103 -4.96 -20.46 -8.46
CA MET A 103 -5.50 -20.25 -9.81
C MET A 103 -4.52 -19.41 -10.65
N PRO A 104 -3.68 -20.03 -11.48
CA PRO A 104 -2.95 -19.29 -12.50
C PRO A 104 -3.91 -18.61 -13.47
N VAL A 105 -3.67 -17.33 -13.77
CA VAL A 105 -4.47 -16.55 -14.72
C VAL A 105 -3.57 -15.97 -15.82
N PRO A 106 -4.04 -15.91 -17.08
CA PRO A 106 -3.19 -15.53 -18.21
C PRO A 106 -2.53 -14.15 -18.09
N HIS A 107 -3.21 -13.18 -17.50
CA HIS A 107 -2.72 -11.80 -17.40
C HIS A 107 -3.45 -10.99 -16.31
N GLU A 108 -2.86 -9.86 -15.92
CA GLU A 108 -3.33 -8.95 -14.88
C GLU A 108 -4.75 -8.40 -15.10
N GLY A 109 -5.21 -8.32 -16.33
CA GLY A 109 -6.58 -7.85 -16.65
C GLY A 109 -7.68 -8.70 -16.02
N MET A 110 -7.40 -9.98 -15.72
CA MET A 110 -8.35 -10.88 -15.05
C MET A 110 -8.41 -10.67 -13.53
N ILE A 111 -7.42 -9.99 -12.96
CA ILE A 111 -7.29 -9.70 -11.53
C ILE A 111 -7.10 -8.21 -11.26
N HIS A 112 -7.85 -7.38 -12.01
CA HIS A 112 -7.92 -5.92 -11.80
C HIS A 112 -6.59 -5.17 -11.90
N GLY A 113 -5.63 -5.69 -12.67
CA GLY A 113 -4.31 -5.09 -12.86
C GLY A 113 -3.28 -5.48 -11.80
N ALA A 114 -3.62 -6.38 -10.87
CA ALA A 114 -2.70 -6.88 -9.87
C ALA A 114 -1.77 -7.99 -10.42
N ASN A 115 -0.72 -8.32 -9.66
CA ASN A 115 0.12 -9.50 -9.95
C ASN A 115 -0.49 -10.77 -9.35
N GLY A 116 -1.12 -10.65 -8.18
CA GLY A 116 -1.84 -11.69 -7.49
C GLY A 116 -3.11 -11.13 -6.83
N LEU A 117 -3.99 -12.01 -6.42
CA LEU A 117 -5.23 -11.65 -5.73
C LEU A 117 -5.70 -12.80 -4.84
N THR A 118 -5.85 -12.52 -3.56
CA THR A 118 -6.48 -13.43 -2.60
C THR A 118 -7.96 -13.07 -2.44
N ASP A 119 -8.84 -14.03 -2.76
CA ASP A 119 -10.28 -13.92 -2.51
C ASP A 119 -10.67 -14.85 -1.36
N PHE A 120 -10.92 -14.27 -0.19
CA PHE A 120 -11.34 -15.00 1.00
C PHE A 120 -12.76 -15.57 0.91
N GLY A 121 -13.64 -14.95 0.11
CA GLY A 121 -15.00 -15.41 -0.11
C GLY A 121 -15.05 -16.65 -1.00
N ALA A 122 -14.33 -16.62 -2.12
CA ALA A 122 -14.21 -17.73 -3.04
C ALA A 122 -13.17 -18.78 -2.61
N LYS A 123 -12.33 -18.48 -1.62
CA LYS A 123 -11.21 -19.32 -1.20
C LYS A 123 -10.23 -19.60 -2.34
N THR A 124 -9.83 -18.56 -3.07
CA THR A 124 -8.90 -18.67 -4.19
C THR A 124 -7.73 -17.70 -4.03
N VAL A 125 -6.58 -18.11 -4.55
CA VAL A 125 -5.39 -17.28 -4.72
C VAL A 125 -5.06 -17.29 -6.21
N ALA A 126 -5.26 -16.16 -6.88
CA ALA A 126 -4.94 -16.00 -8.30
C ALA A 126 -3.54 -15.37 -8.45
N VAL A 127 -2.76 -15.87 -9.41
CA VAL A 127 -1.45 -15.30 -9.79
C VAL A 127 -1.38 -15.26 -11.32
N ARG A 128 -0.96 -14.15 -11.91
CA ARG A 128 -0.85 -14.04 -13.36
C ARG A 128 0.40 -14.76 -13.88
N GLU A 129 0.26 -15.42 -15.02
CA GLU A 129 1.31 -16.24 -15.65
C GLU A 129 2.25 -15.42 -16.56
N ASN A 130 1.83 -14.23 -17.03
CA ASN A 130 2.65 -13.37 -17.91
C ASN A 130 3.72 -12.59 -17.14
N MET A 131 4.44 -13.24 -16.24
CA MET A 131 5.57 -12.76 -15.45
C MET A 131 6.72 -13.77 -15.48
N PRO A 132 7.97 -13.35 -15.21
CA PRO A 132 9.06 -14.28 -14.91
C PRO A 132 8.72 -15.20 -13.73
N ASP A 133 9.24 -16.44 -13.75
CA ASP A 133 8.93 -17.45 -12.73
C ASP A 133 9.23 -16.97 -11.31
N ALA A 134 10.37 -16.31 -11.12
CA ALA A 134 10.74 -15.73 -9.83
C ALA A 134 9.70 -14.70 -9.33
N ALA A 135 9.11 -13.91 -10.24
CA ALA A 135 8.05 -12.96 -9.90
C ALA A 135 6.74 -13.67 -9.56
N GLN A 136 6.41 -14.76 -10.25
CA GLN A 136 5.22 -15.55 -9.95
C GLN A 136 5.30 -16.16 -8.55
N VAL A 137 6.44 -16.79 -8.22
CA VAL A 137 6.67 -17.39 -6.89
C VAL A 137 6.64 -16.33 -5.80
N LYS A 138 7.35 -15.19 -5.98
CA LYS A 138 7.31 -14.06 -5.03
C LYS A 138 5.88 -13.60 -4.78
N THR A 139 5.08 -13.50 -5.84
CA THR A 139 3.68 -13.09 -5.75
C THR A 139 2.86 -14.14 -5.00
N LEU A 140 3.04 -15.44 -5.28
CA LEU A 140 2.32 -16.49 -4.57
C LEU A 140 2.64 -16.50 -3.07
N VAL A 141 3.90 -16.24 -2.68
CA VAL A 141 4.30 -16.08 -1.26
C VAL A 141 3.61 -14.87 -0.63
N HIS A 142 3.52 -13.75 -1.34
CA HIS A 142 2.82 -12.56 -0.86
C HIS A 142 1.34 -12.86 -0.61
N GLU A 143 0.67 -13.54 -1.54
CA GLU A 143 -0.74 -13.93 -1.38
C GLU A 143 -0.92 -14.97 -0.25
N LEU A 144 0.00 -15.92 -0.09
CA LEU A 144 0.00 -16.84 1.04
C LEU A 144 0.10 -16.09 2.38
N ALA A 145 0.90 -15.04 2.45
CA ALA A 145 0.98 -14.21 3.65
C ALA A 145 -0.37 -13.53 3.96
N HIS A 146 -1.10 -13.06 2.95
CA HIS A 146 -2.46 -12.57 3.13
C HIS A 146 -3.39 -13.67 3.68
N VAL A 147 -3.32 -14.87 3.11
CA VAL A 147 -4.13 -16.01 3.60
C VAL A 147 -3.87 -16.31 5.08
N LEU A 148 -2.61 -16.28 5.51
CA LEU A 148 -2.20 -16.64 6.88
C LEU A 148 -2.45 -15.54 7.91
N LEU A 149 -2.25 -14.26 7.53
CA LEU A 149 -2.19 -13.14 8.46
C LEU A 149 -3.43 -12.23 8.40
N HIS A 150 -4.08 -12.14 7.24
CA HIS A 150 -5.08 -11.11 6.97
C HIS A 150 -6.48 -11.65 6.71
N GLY A 151 -6.79 -12.82 7.28
CA GLY A 151 -8.13 -13.42 7.18
C GLY A 151 -9.24 -12.48 7.69
N PRO A 152 -10.49 -12.68 7.25
CA PRO A 152 -11.63 -11.83 7.59
C PRO A 152 -11.93 -11.75 9.09
N ASP A 153 -11.45 -12.71 9.87
CA ASP A 153 -11.58 -12.74 11.33
C ASP A 153 -10.51 -11.90 12.05
N ASN A 154 -9.52 -11.37 11.33
CA ASN A 154 -8.51 -10.46 11.87
C ASN A 154 -9.02 -9.01 11.81
N PRO A 155 -9.37 -8.37 12.95
CA PRO A 155 -9.91 -7.01 12.97
C PRO A 155 -8.91 -5.96 12.48
N ASP A 156 -7.60 -6.21 12.57
CA ASP A 156 -6.58 -5.29 12.14
C ASP A 156 -6.40 -5.30 10.61
N ALA A 157 -6.70 -6.43 9.95
CA ALA A 157 -6.60 -6.56 8.50
C ALA A 157 -7.58 -5.66 7.74
N THR A 158 -8.80 -5.46 8.29
CA THR A 158 -9.83 -4.62 7.66
C THR A 158 -9.63 -3.12 7.88
N GLY A 159 -8.95 -2.74 8.97
CA GLY A 159 -8.74 -1.34 9.36
C GLY A 159 -7.47 -0.69 8.78
N HIS A 160 -6.48 -1.47 8.40
CA HIS A 160 -5.12 -1.00 8.08
C HIS A 160 -4.52 -1.71 6.87
N ARG A 161 -5.13 -1.53 5.70
CA ARG A 161 -4.68 -2.17 4.45
C ARG A 161 -3.17 -1.99 4.18
N GLY A 162 -2.64 -0.79 4.42
CA GLY A 162 -1.21 -0.51 4.21
C GLY A 162 -0.29 -1.36 5.10
N ILE A 163 -0.68 -1.64 6.35
CA ILE A 163 0.09 -2.52 7.24
C ILE A 163 0.09 -3.94 6.69
N GLY A 164 -1.07 -4.44 6.24
CA GLY A 164 -1.17 -5.78 5.66
C GLY A 164 -0.29 -5.97 4.43
N GLU A 165 -0.18 -4.96 3.56
CA GLU A 165 0.72 -5.02 2.40
C GLU A 165 2.20 -5.06 2.82
N VAL A 166 2.59 -4.25 3.83
CA VAL A 166 3.96 -4.26 4.38
C VAL A 166 4.30 -5.62 5.00
N GLU A 167 3.37 -6.21 5.73
CA GLU A 167 3.55 -7.54 6.35
C GLU A 167 3.69 -8.62 5.28
N ALA A 168 2.82 -8.64 4.26
CA ALA A 168 2.87 -9.62 3.18
C ALA A 168 4.16 -9.51 2.36
N ASP A 169 4.58 -8.28 2.01
CA ASP A 169 5.86 -8.08 1.31
C ASP A 169 7.08 -8.42 2.19
N SER A 170 6.99 -8.22 3.50
CA SER A 170 8.07 -8.63 4.42
C SER A 170 8.22 -10.16 4.45
N VAL A 171 7.11 -10.89 4.48
CA VAL A 171 7.13 -12.37 4.38
C VAL A 171 7.71 -12.80 3.03
N ALA A 172 7.25 -12.18 1.93
CA ALA A 172 7.77 -12.50 0.60
C ALA A 172 9.28 -12.24 0.48
N LEU A 173 9.79 -11.12 1.06
CA LEU A 173 11.21 -10.82 1.12
C LEU A 173 11.99 -11.87 1.90
N MET A 174 11.49 -12.27 3.08
CA MET A 174 12.16 -13.27 3.93
C MET A 174 12.22 -14.64 3.25
N VAL A 175 11.14 -15.11 2.66
CA VAL A 175 11.10 -16.39 1.95
C VAL A 175 11.99 -16.34 0.72
N ALA A 176 11.92 -15.29 -0.09
CA ALA A 176 12.78 -15.12 -1.25
C ALA A 176 14.27 -15.14 -0.86
N ALA A 177 14.67 -14.40 0.17
CA ALA A 177 16.04 -14.38 0.65
C ALA A 177 16.51 -15.75 1.16
N ALA A 178 15.65 -16.51 1.86
CA ALA A 178 15.96 -17.85 2.32
C ALA A 178 16.23 -18.83 1.16
N HIS A 179 15.65 -18.57 -0.02
CA HIS A 179 15.81 -19.35 -1.24
C HIS A 179 16.80 -18.72 -2.26
N GLY A 180 17.58 -17.71 -1.83
CA GLY A 180 18.62 -17.09 -2.65
C GLY A 180 18.08 -16.13 -3.74
N MET A 181 16.81 -15.73 -3.67
CA MET A 181 16.22 -14.73 -4.57
C MET A 181 16.32 -13.34 -3.93
N ASP A 182 16.92 -12.37 -4.64
CA ASP A 182 16.99 -10.98 -4.17
C ASP A 182 15.80 -10.17 -4.68
N THR A 183 14.89 -9.84 -3.77
CA THR A 183 13.69 -9.04 -4.07
C THR A 183 13.81 -7.59 -3.57
N SER A 184 14.99 -7.15 -3.15
CA SER A 184 15.18 -5.82 -2.53
C SER A 184 14.79 -4.68 -3.48
N ASP A 185 15.09 -4.79 -4.77
CA ASP A 185 14.75 -3.79 -5.80
C ASP A 185 13.23 -3.64 -6.02
N TYR A 186 12.44 -4.65 -5.66
CA TYR A 186 10.98 -4.59 -5.69
C TYR A 186 10.42 -4.15 -4.33
N THR A 187 10.77 -4.88 -3.28
CA THR A 187 10.13 -4.77 -1.96
C THR A 187 10.42 -3.44 -1.30
N VAL A 188 11.67 -2.93 -1.36
CA VAL A 188 12.04 -1.67 -0.70
C VAL A 188 11.30 -0.46 -1.29
N PRO A 189 11.24 -0.26 -2.63
CA PRO A 189 10.43 0.80 -3.22
C PRO A 189 8.94 0.69 -2.93
N TYR A 190 8.40 -0.53 -2.92
CA TYR A 190 6.98 -0.78 -2.69
C TYR A 190 6.58 -0.43 -1.26
N VAL A 191 7.28 -0.99 -0.27
CA VAL A 191 7.03 -0.75 1.16
C VAL A 191 7.24 0.71 1.55
N SER A 192 8.21 1.40 0.95
CA SER A 192 8.46 2.83 1.24
C SER A 192 7.37 3.77 0.72
N GLY A 193 6.46 3.28 -0.11
CA GLY A 193 5.32 4.03 -0.65
C GLY A 193 4.05 3.98 0.24
N TRP A 194 4.04 3.12 1.25
CA TRP A 194 2.94 2.97 2.21
C TRP A 194 3.23 3.74 3.49
#